data_50e0dd0ef24ca3ffd3e83ee22c5443de
#
_entry.id   50e0dd0ef24ca3ffd3e83ee22c5443de
#
_cell.length_a   1.000
_cell.length_b   1.000
_cell.length_c   1.000
_cell.angle_alpha   90.00
_cell.angle_beta   90.00
_cell.angle_gamma   90.00
#
_symmetry.space_group_name_H-M   'P 1'
#
loop_
_entity.id
_entity.type
_entity.pdbx_description
1 polymer ?
#
loop_
_entity_poly.entity_id
_entity_poly.type
_entity_poly.pdbx_seq_one_letter_code
_entity_poly.pdbx_strand_id
1 'polypeptide(L)'
;MTYDKLTAYGQALRVRRRIFLWISAAGLLGLAASVLLLPGGGLPPVAQSLYRGGSFGILIAGLANLLYTCWLLRHPDRWKVTRIRETDERAAALSREAGQMAGTALLFLLVIAGFVLAAADWRLGVLLECLAICYFLFYLAARRWLSQRI
;
A
#
# COMPACT_ATOMS: atom_id res chain seq x y z
N MET A 1 19.81 -9.50 -25.02
CA MET A 1 18.58 -9.54 -24.20
C MET A 1 17.48 -10.06 -25.09
N THR A 2 16.93 -11.24 -24.79
CA THR A 2 16.07 -12.01 -25.69
C THR A 2 14.70 -11.35 -25.84
N TYR A 3 14.15 -11.31 -27.05
CA TYR A 3 12.84 -10.74 -27.42
C TYR A 3 11.71 -11.24 -26.51
N ASP A 4 11.74 -12.53 -26.13
CA ASP A 4 10.78 -13.16 -25.21
C ASP A 4 10.66 -12.48 -23.84
N LYS A 5 11.78 -11.97 -23.31
CA LYS A 5 11.78 -11.32 -22.00
C LYS A 5 11.11 -9.94 -22.02
N LEU A 6 11.09 -9.25 -23.15
CA LEU A 6 10.41 -7.96 -23.32
C LEU A 6 8.90 -8.16 -23.53
N THR A 7 8.52 -9.20 -24.25
CA THR A 7 7.09 -9.55 -24.43
C THR A 7 6.44 -9.95 -23.11
N ALA A 8 7.15 -10.73 -22.29
CA ALA A 8 6.70 -11.09 -20.93
C ALA A 8 6.54 -9.86 -20.03
N TYR A 9 7.45 -8.88 -20.13
CA TYR A 9 7.32 -7.62 -19.38
C TYR A 9 6.10 -6.81 -19.82
N GLY A 10 5.83 -6.74 -21.12
CA GLY A 10 4.63 -6.10 -21.65
C GLY A 10 3.33 -6.78 -21.19
N GLN A 11 3.33 -8.10 -21.02
CA GLN A 11 2.19 -8.83 -20.44
C GLN A 11 2.01 -8.47 -18.94
N ALA A 12 3.10 -8.44 -18.17
CA ALA A 12 3.07 -8.04 -16.77
C ALA A 12 2.52 -6.61 -16.59
N LEU A 13 2.89 -5.67 -17.47
CA LEU A 13 2.36 -4.31 -17.45
C LEU A 13 0.85 -4.27 -17.73
N ARG A 14 0.33 -5.12 -18.62
CA ARG A 14 -1.13 -5.23 -18.88
C ARG A 14 -1.90 -5.75 -17.67
N VAL A 15 -1.33 -6.70 -16.94
CA VAL A 15 -1.91 -7.18 -15.67
C VAL A 15 -1.89 -6.08 -14.62
N ARG A 16 -0.75 -5.39 -14.44
CA ARG A 16 -0.65 -4.24 -13.52
C ARG A 16 -1.69 -3.15 -13.85
N ARG A 17 -1.91 -2.83 -15.13
CA ARG A 17 -2.94 -1.88 -15.54
C ARG A 17 -4.33 -2.28 -15.07
N ARG A 18 -4.70 -3.57 -15.19
CA ARG A 18 -6.00 -4.08 -14.70
C ARG A 18 -6.12 -3.94 -13.19
N ILE A 19 -5.08 -4.29 -12.46
CA ILE A 19 -5.05 -4.18 -10.99
C ILE A 19 -5.25 -2.72 -10.57
N PHE A 20 -4.51 -1.77 -11.15
CA PHE A 20 -4.64 -0.35 -10.81
C PHE A 20 -5.99 0.23 -11.23
N LEU A 21 -6.60 -0.28 -12.29
CA LEU A 21 -7.96 0.08 -12.68
C LEU A 21 -8.96 -0.35 -11.61
N TRP A 22 -8.85 -1.58 -11.09
CA TRP A 22 -9.70 -2.05 -9.99
C TRP A 22 -9.48 -1.27 -8.70
N ILE A 23 -8.24 -0.92 -8.37
CA ILE A 23 -7.93 -0.08 -7.20
C ILE A 23 -8.56 1.31 -7.35
N SER A 24 -8.46 1.92 -8.54
CA SER A 24 -9.09 3.23 -8.81
C SER A 24 -10.61 3.15 -8.74
N ALA A 25 -11.21 2.08 -9.27
CA ALA A 25 -12.65 1.85 -9.21
C ALA A 25 -13.12 1.68 -7.75
N ALA A 26 -12.38 0.92 -6.94
CA ALA A 26 -12.67 0.75 -5.52
C ALA A 26 -12.59 2.08 -4.75
N GLY A 27 -11.57 2.90 -5.04
CA GLY A 27 -11.45 4.24 -4.47
C GLY A 27 -12.62 5.15 -4.85
N LEU A 28 -13.05 5.10 -6.10
CA LEU A 28 -14.20 5.87 -6.60
C LEU A 28 -15.52 5.42 -5.95
N LEU A 29 -15.73 4.10 -5.86
CA LEU A 29 -16.90 3.53 -5.20
C LEU A 29 -16.94 3.86 -3.71
N GLY A 30 -15.80 3.79 -3.01
CA GLY A 30 -15.68 4.17 -1.62
C GLY A 30 -16.01 5.66 -1.41
N LEU A 31 -15.56 6.52 -2.32
CA LEU A 31 -15.84 7.95 -2.28
C LEU A 31 -17.33 8.22 -2.56
N ALA A 32 -17.90 7.59 -3.57
CA ALA A 32 -19.33 7.68 -3.86
C ALA A 32 -20.19 7.18 -2.69
N ALA A 33 -19.85 6.04 -2.11
CA ALA A 33 -20.53 5.50 -0.94
C ALA A 33 -20.44 6.46 0.26
N SER A 34 -19.27 7.08 0.49
CA SER A 34 -19.09 8.04 1.58
C SER A 34 -19.90 9.32 1.40
N VAL A 35 -20.19 9.72 0.16
CA VAL A 35 -20.97 10.91 -0.14
C VAL A 35 -22.48 10.61 -0.16
N LEU A 36 -22.88 9.45 -0.67
CA LEU A 36 -24.30 9.10 -0.87
C LEU A 36 -24.93 8.41 0.33
N LEU A 37 -24.18 7.55 1.03
CA LEU A 37 -24.71 6.71 2.10
C LEU A 37 -24.44 7.28 3.52
N LEU A 38 -23.44 8.13 3.67
CA LEU A 38 -23.03 8.67 4.97
C LEU A 38 -23.57 10.07 5.33
N PRO A 39 -24.26 10.85 4.49
CA PRO A 39 -24.72 12.19 4.85
C PRO A 39 -25.99 12.20 5.70
N GLY A 40 -26.11 11.38 6.70
CA GLY A 40 -27.28 11.39 7.59
C GLY A 40 -27.28 10.30 8.64
N GLY A 41 -26.34 9.42 8.55
CA GLY A 41 -26.30 8.28 9.44
C GLY A 41 -25.28 8.46 10.55
N GLY A 42 -25.69 8.53 11.78
CA GLY A 42 -25.06 8.27 13.08
C GLY A 42 -23.55 8.10 13.27
N LEU A 43 -22.75 8.32 12.22
CA LEU A 43 -21.29 8.25 12.31
C LEU A 43 -20.71 9.59 12.74
N PRO A 44 -19.76 9.58 13.69
CA PRO A 44 -19.08 10.80 14.12
C PRO A 44 -18.36 11.48 12.95
N PRO A 45 -18.25 12.83 12.94
CA PRO A 45 -17.64 13.59 11.85
C PRO A 45 -16.21 13.15 11.50
N VAL A 46 -15.46 12.68 12.50
CA VAL A 46 -14.10 12.15 12.32
C VAL A 46 -14.12 10.88 11.47
N ALA A 47 -15.05 9.96 11.69
CA ALA A 47 -15.17 8.75 10.90
C ALA A 47 -15.55 9.07 9.44
N GLN A 48 -16.46 10.03 9.23
CA GLN A 48 -16.82 10.48 7.88
C GLN A 48 -15.62 11.07 7.14
N SER A 49 -14.79 11.88 7.81
CA SER A 49 -13.59 12.46 7.20
C SER A 49 -12.54 11.40 6.88
N LEU A 50 -12.38 10.38 7.74
CA LEU A 50 -11.51 9.24 7.48
C LEU A 50 -11.94 8.43 6.26
N TYR A 51 -13.22 8.12 6.12
CA TYR A 51 -13.73 7.39 4.95
C TYR A 51 -13.55 8.18 3.66
N ARG A 52 -13.84 9.48 3.68
CA ARG A 52 -13.63 10.36 2.51
C ARG A 52 -12.16 10.50 2.15
N GLY A 53 -11.31 10.80 3.14
CA GLY A 53 -9.88 10.96 2.95
C GLY A 53 -9.21 9.66 2.50
N GLY A 54 -9.53 8.52 3.11
CA GLY A 54 -9.02 7.21 2.74
C GLY A 54 -9.41 6.81 1.31
N SER A 55 -10.69 6.93 0.96
CA SER A 55 -11.18 6.62 -0.38
C SER A 55 -10.54 7.53 -1.44
N PHE A 56 -10.39 8.83 -1.15
CA PHE A 56 -9.72 9.78 -2.03
C PHE A 56 -8.24 9.45 -2.21
N GLY A 57 -7.54 9.06 -1.13
CA GLY A 57 -6.15 8.62 -1.20
C GLY A 57 -5.97 7.38 -2.07
N ILE A 58 -6.84 6.37 -1.92
CA ILE A 58 -6.84 5.15 -2.75
C ILE A 58 -7.09 5.51 -4.22
N LEU A 59 -8.04 6.40 -4.49
CA LEU A 59 -8.35 6.85 -5.85
C LEU A 59 -7.15 7.53 -6.51
N ILE A 60 -6.53 8.50 -5.83
CA ILE A 60 -5.35 9.20 -6.36
C ILE A 60 -4.18 8.24 -6.59
N ALA A 61 -3.88 7.38 -5.63
CA ALA A 61 -2.80 6.40 -5.75
C ALA A 61 -3.06 5.44 -6.92
N GLY A 62 -4.30 4.94 -7.06
CA GLY A 62 -4.72 4.09 -8.17
C GLY A 62 -4.58 4.77 -9.52
N LEU A 63 -5.08 6.00 -9.66
CA LEU A 63 -5.00 6.78 -10.89
C LEU A 63 -3.57 7.14 -11.28
N ALA A 64 -2.73 7.56 -10.34
CA ALA A 64 -1.32 7.89 -10.61
C ALA A 64 -0.57 6.67 -11.17
N ASN A 65 -0.74 5.51 -10.52
CA ASN A 65 -0.12 4.25 -10.98
C ASN A 65 -0.71 3.76 -12.32
N LEU A 66 -2.00 3.94 -12.52
CA LEU A 66 -2.68 3.62 -13.78
C LEU A 66 -2.14 4.46 -14.92
N LEU A 67 -2.05 5.79 -14.74
CA LEU A 67 -1.51 6.72 -15.72
C LEU A 67 -0.05 6.40 -16.05
N TYR A 68 0.77 6.16 -15.03
CA TYR A 68 2.16 5.74 -15.21
C TYR A 68 2.28 4.45 -16.02
N THR A 69 1.46 3.44 -15.69
CA THR A 69 1.47 2.15 -16.41
C THR A 69 0.98 2.30 -17.84
N CYS A 70 -0.04 3.12 -18.10
CA CYS A 70 -0.51 3.44 -19.44
C CYS A 70 0.53 4.21 -20.25
N TRP A 71 1.22 5.16 -19.63
CA TRP A 71 2.32 5.88 -20.26
C TRP A 71 3.46 4.94 -20.66
N LEU A 72 3.85 4.03 -19.74
CA LEU A 72 4.91 3.06 -20.00
C LEU A 72 4.52 2.07 -21.12
N LEU A 73 3.26 1.66 -21.21
CA LEU A 73 2.76 0.81 -22.29
C LEU A 73 2.85 1.50 -23.67
N ARG A 74 2.77 2.83 -23.72
CA ARG A 74 2.90 3.62 -24.95
C ARG A 74 4.34 3.86 -25.38
N HIS A 75 5.31 3.62 -24.47
CA HIS A 75 6.74 3.88 -24.71
C HIS A 75 7.57 2.59 -24.54
N PRO A 76 7.53 1.65 -25.48
CA PRO A 76 8.23 0.37 -25.37
C PRO A 76 9.76 0.52 -25.36
N ASP A 77 10.29 1.60 -25.88
CA ASP A 77 11.71 2.00 -25.82
C ASP A 77 12.21 2.13 -24.37
N ARG A 78 11.34 2.56 -23.46
CA ARG A 78 11.63 2.73 -22.04
C ARG A 78 11.59 1.42 -21.23
N TRP A 79 11.02 0.35 -21.77
CA TRP A 79 10.86 -0.93 -21.05
C TRP A 79 12.19 -1.54 -20.61
N LYS A 80 13.23 -1.44 -21.43
CA LYS A 80 14.56 -1.96 -21.10
C LYS A 80 15.11 -1.27 -19.84
N VAL A 81 15.08 0.05 -19.81
CA VAL A 81 15.61 0.86 -18.71
C VAL A 81 14.80 0.64 -17.43
N THR A 82 13.48 0.69 -17.54
CA THR A 82 12.59 0.51 -16.38
C THR A 82 12.72 -0.89 -15.81
N ARG A 83 12.81 -1.93 -16.66
CA ARG A 83 13.01 -3.29 -16.21
C ARG A 83 14.37 -3.49 -15.52
N ILE A 84 15.45 -2.97 -16.08
CA ILE A 84 16.77 -3.03 -15.45
C ILE A 84 16.71 -2.42 -14.06
N ARG A 85 16.06 -1.26 -13.92
CA ARG A 85 15.88 -0.58 -12.65
C ARG A 85 15.01 -1.38 -11.66
N GLU A 86 13.94 -2.05 -12.13
CA GLU A 86 13.09 -2.91 -11.29
C GLU A 86 13.79 -4.22 -10.86
N THR A 87 14.74 -4.72 -11.67
CA THR A 87 15.50 -5.96 -11.39
C THR A 87 16.88 -5.70 -10.81
N ASP A 88 17.24 -4.45 -10.57
CA ASP A 88 18.51 -4.09 -9.95
C ASP A 88 18.52 -4.58 -8.48
N GLU A 89 19.44 -5.51 -8.20
CA GLU A 89 19.58 -6.11 -6.86
C GLU A 89 19.90 -5.06 -5.80
N ARG A 90 20.63 -4.00 -6.15
CA ARG A 90 20.94 -2.89 -5.24
C ARG A 90 19.67 -2.10 -4.90
N ALA A 91 18.84 -1.79 -5.89
CA ALA A 91 17.57 -1.11 -5.68
C ALA A 91 16.60 -1.96 -4.84
N ALA A 92 16.57 -3.28 -5.08
CA ALA A 92 15.78 -4.21 -4.30
C ALA A 92 16.29 -4.33 -2.85
N ALA A 93 17.61 -4.38 -2.63
CA ALA A 93 18.22 -4.40 -1.30
C ALA A 93 17.91 -3.11 -0.53
N LEU A 94 18.11 -1.95 -1.16
CA LEU A 94 17.80 -0.64 -0.56
C LEU A 94 16.31 -0.52 -0.20
N SER A 95 15.42 -0.99 -1.08
CA SER A 95 13.98 -0.98 -0.81
C SER A 95 13.59 -1.88 0.37
N ARG A 96 14.25 -3.05 0.51
CA ARG A 96 14.05 -3.94 1.67
C ARG A 96 14.52 -3.28 2.97
N GLU A 97 15.69 -2.68 2.95
CA GLU A 97 16.29 -2.02 4.11
C GLU A 97 15.46 -0.81 4.54
N ALA A 98 15.05 0.02 3.60
CA ALA A 98 14.13 1.13 3.84
C ALA A 98 12.77 0.64 4.39
N GLY A 99 12.22 -0.44 3.87
CA GLY A 99 10.98 -1.05 4.36
C GLY A 99 11.13 -1.58 5.78
N GLN A 100 12.26 -2.20 6.13
CA GLN A 100 12.54 -2.66 7.49
C GLN A 100 12.68 -1.49 8.46
N MET A 101 13.42 -0.45 8.10
CA MET A 101 13.56 0.76 8.91
C MET A 101 12.22 1.45 9.15
N ALA A 102 11.44 1.65 8.09
CA ALA A 102 10.11 2.26 8.18
C ALA A 102 9.15 1.42 9.03
N GLY A 103 9.15 0.10 8.86
CA GLY A 103 8.34 -0.81 9.67
C GLY A 103 8.69 -0.79 11.14
N THR A 104 9.99 -0.77 11.46
CA THR A 104 10.48 -0.66 12.84
C THR A 104 10.11 0.68 13.46
N ALA A 105 10.31 1.78 12.73
CA ALA A 105 9.93 3.11 13.18
C ALA A 105 8.42 3.23 13.44
N LEU A 106 7.60 2.67 12.55
CA LEU A 106 6.15 2.63 12.72
C LEU A 106 5.74 1.84 13.96
N LEU A 107 6.38 0.70 14.23
CA LEU A 107 6.12 -0.10 15.42
C LEU A 107 6.39 0.71 16.69
N PHE A 108 7.57 1.34 16.78
CA PHE A 108 7.90 2.21 17.91
C PHE A 108 6.91 3.35 18.09
N LEU A 109 6.50 3.98 17.00
CA LEU A 109 5.53 5.06 17.03
C LEU A 109 4.16 4.60 17.50
N LEU A 110 3.71 3.41 17.09
CA LEU A 110 2.45 2.81 17.57
C LEU A 110 2.49 2.52 19.07
N VAL A 111 3.59 1.95 19.56
CA VAL A 111 3.76 1.66 21.00
C VAL A 111 3.76 2.94 21.82
N ILE A 112 4.58 3.93 21.43
CA ILE A 112 4.64 5.23 22.14
C ILE A 112 3.28 5.92 22.10
N ALA A 113 2.63 5.97 20.95
CA ALA A 113 1.31 6.56 20.82
C ALA A 113 0.25 5.81 21.65
N GLY A 114 0.34 4.49 21.73
CA GLY A 114 -0.51 3.66 22.58
C GLY A 114 -0.42 4.05 24.05
N PHE A 115 0.81 4.16 24.58
CA PHE A 115 1.02 4.59 25.98
C PHE A 115 0.53 6.02 26.23
N VAL A 116 0.80 6.95 25.33
CA VAL A 116 0.39 8.35 25.49
C VAL A 116 -1.14 8.48 25.44
N LEU A 117 -1.78 7.81 24.48
CA LEU A 117 -3.24 7.88 24.31
C LEU A 117 -3.98 7.08 25.37
N ALA A 118 -3.40 6.03 25.96
CA ALA A 118 -3.98 5.30 27.07
C ALA A 118 -4.24 6.19 28.29
N ALA A 119 -3.48 7.26 28.47
CA ALA A 119 -3.69 8.24 29.53
C ALA A 119 -4.95 9.11 29.30
N ALA A 120 -5.34 9.31 28.03
CA ALA A 120 -6.53 10.10 27.66
C ALA A 120 -7.77 9.20 27.47
N ASP A 121 -7.61 8.08 26.79
CA ASP A 121 -8.65 7.07 26.58
C ASP A 121 -7.98 5.68 26.52
N TRP A 122 -8.18 4.89 27.57
CA TRP A 122 -7.59 3.55 27.69
C TRP A 122 -7.99 2.60 26.54
N ARG A 123 -9.19 2.79 25.94
CA ARG A 123 -9.66 1.96 24.82
C ARG A 123 -8.83 2.18 23.56
N LEU A 124 -8.49 3.43 23.27
CA LEU A 124 -7.62 3.78 22.15
C LEU A 124 -6.18 3.27 22.37
N GLY A 125 -5.68 3.39 23.60
CA GLY A 125 -4.38 2.84 23.97
C GLY A 125 -4.31 1.34 23.73
N VAL A 126 -5.25 0.56 24.28
CA VAL A 126 -5.31 -0.89 24.10
C VAL A 126 -5.44 -1.28 22.63
N LEU A 127 -6.22 -0.55 21.83
CA LEU A 127 -6.35 -0.82 20.38
C LEU A 127 -5.03 -0.65 19.64
N LEU A 128 -4.28 0.41 19.95
CA LEU A 128 -2.97 0.64 19.33
C LEU A 128 -1.93 -0.42 19.72
N GLU A 129 -1.91 -0.83 21.00
CA GLU A 129 -1.04 -1.91 21.48
C GLU A 129 -1.41 -3.25 20.82
N CYS A 130 -2.68 -3.56 20.67
CA CYS A 130 -3.12 -4.75 19.92
C CYS A 130 -2.65 -4.71 18.46
N LEU A 131 -2.71 -3.56 17.79
CA LEU A 131 -2.21 -3.40 16.42
C LEU A 131 -0.70 -3.61 16.36
N ALA A 132 0.06 -3.08 17.33
CA ALA A 132 1.52 -3.29 17.42
C ALA A 132 1.86 -4.77 17.60
N ILE A 133 1.14 -5.48 18.47
CA ILE A 133 1.32 -6.93 18.69
C ILE A 133 0.97 -7.72 17.43
N CYS A 134 -0.14 -7.41 16.77
CA CYS A 134 -0.52 -8.04 15.49
C CYS A 134 0.56 -7.84 14.42
N TYR A 135 1.06 -6.60 14.26
CA TYR A 135 2.15 -6.32 13.33
C TYR A 135 3.38 -7.20 13.62
N PHE A 136 3.79 -7.29 14.88
CA PHE A 136 4.94 -8.09 15.30
C PHE A 136 4.74 -9.60 15.02
N LEU A 137 3.56 -10.13 15.29
CA LEU A 137 3.21 -11.52 14.99
C LEU A 137 3.25 -11.81 13.49
N PHE A 138 2.68 -10.92 12.67
CA PHE A 138 2.76 -11.04 11.21
C PHE A 138 4.19 -10.98 10.70
N TYR A 139 5.01 -10.10 11.25
CA TYR A 139 6.44 -10.02 10.91
C TYR A 139 7.16 -11.34 11.23
N LEU A 140 6.95 -11.92 12.42
CA LEU A 140 7.56 -13.20 12.79
C LEU A 140 7.09 -14.34 11.88
N ALA A 141 5.80 -14.41 11.59
CA ALA A 141 5.22 -15.43 10.70
C ALA A 141 5.80 -15.29 9.27
N ALA A 142 5.85 -14.09 8.74
CA ALA A 142 6.42 -13.82 7.41
C ALA A 142 7.91 -14.17 7.37
N ARG A 143 8.69 -13.78 8.40
CA ARG A 143 10.11 -14.12 8.51
C ARG A 143 10.32 -15.63 8.52
N ARG A 144 9.55 -16.36 9.32
CA ARG A 144 9.64 -17.83 9.41
C ARG A 144 9.28 -18.48 8.08
N TRP A 145 8.22 -18.01 7.43
CA TRP A 145 7.78 -18.56 6.15
C TRP A 145 8.81 -18.31 5.03
N LEU A 146 9.41 -17.11 4.98
CA LEU A 146 10.48 -16.82 4.01
C LEU A 146 11.75 -17.64 4.28
N SER A 147 12.14 -17.84 5.55
CA SER A 147 13.33 -18.61 5.89
C SER A 147 13.22 -20.11 5.55
N GLN A 148 12.02 -20.62 5.31
CA GLN A 148 11.80 -22.00 4.88
C GLN A 148 11.86 -22.16 3.35
N ARG A 149 11.91 -21.06 2.60
CA ARG A 149 11.94 -21.07 1.11
C ARG A 149 13.31 -20.74 0.52
N ILE A 150 14.26 -20.32 1.35
CA ILE A 150 15.65 -20.08 0.99
C ILE A 150 16.51 -21.23 1.49
#